data_f7d6b1964f58b80f86e4292d95a77e78
#
_entry.id   f7d6b1964f58b80f86e4292d95a77e78
#
_cell.length_a   1.000
_cell.length_b   1.000
_cell.length_c   1.000
_cell.angle_alpha   90.00
_cell.angle_beta   90.00
_cell.angle_gamma   90.00
#
_symmetry.space_group_name_H-M   'P 1'
#
loop_
_entity.id
_entity.type
_entity.pdbx_description
1 polymer ?
#
loop_
_entity_poly.entity_id
_entity_poly.type
_entity_poly.pdbx_seq_one_letter_code
_entity_poly.pdbx_strand_id
1 'polypeptide(L)'
;MRIALLAAGSRGDYEPVLAVARGLQTRGHEVGMTATSDFVDVVRDAGVPVEEVALDAMAYYRSDALRQGMPTGLTQQMELLGDVARVMAPAVRATMTDLLPRYDALVTTAMSSAWPGMVGGPRKPQVLMMFVPALPSVWGDSSLFSVRAGRSVLNLAAGLQAMVPSLRLATADPATSRRARLRGLAQLATAPAFVANSAQLVTPRRVGGRMVRATGYPFLDLPAALPATVGRFLDAGGPPVYVGLGSHTVPAVRDALAHTVSAVLELGHRAVVMRGSGLEDGTPGDDRVLFVDDVPHELLFPRTVAVVHHGGAGTTAQALRAGRPQVVLPFTMDQPFFARRVHEIGVGAAPVPVPQASEPRLRSALSVALEKSVVGRATHIGELVRSEDGVAGAVAVIERELLR
;
A
#
# COMPACT_ATOMS: atom_id res chain seq x y z
N MET A 1 -4.14 -14.00 23.99
CA MET A 1 -5.47 -14.02 23.32
C MET A 1 -5.28 -14.49 21.88
N ARG A 2 -6.35 -15.01 21.26
CA ARG A 2 -6.34 -15.45 19.86
C ARG A 2 -6.81 -14.29 18.97
N ILE A 3 -5.93 -13.82 18.08
CA ILE A 3 -6.17 -12.64 17.24
C ILE A 3 -6.09 -13.05 15.77
N ALA A 4 -7.17 -12.79 15.00
CA ALA A 4 -7.12 -12.95 13.55
C ALA A 4 -6.81 -11.61 12.87
N LEU A 5 -5.83 -11.62 11.98
CA LEU A 5 -5.53 -10.49 11.10
C LEU A 5 -6.17 -10.75 9.73
N LEU A 6 -7.06 -9.87 9.31
CA LEU A 6 -7.79 -10.01 8.05
C LEU A 6 -7.12 -9.14 7.00
N ALA A 7 -6.32 -9.75 6.13
CA ALA A 7 -5.65 -9.09 5.00
C ALA A 7 -6.33 -9.45 3.68
N ALA A 8 -6.32 -8.52 2.74
CA ALA A 8 -6.72 -8.71 1.36
C ALA A 8 -6.08 -7.64 0.49
N GLY A 9 -5.77 -7.95 -0.75
CA GLY A 9 -5.21 -7.02 -1.72
C GLY A 9 -3.94 -7.54 -2.38
N SER A 10 -2.99 -6.65 -2.60
CA SER A 10 -1.69 -6.93 -3.21
C SER A 10 -0.62 -7.28 -2.17
N ARG A 11 0.59 -7.60 -2.62
CA ARG A 11 1.76 -7.84 -1.75
C ARG A 11 1.97 -6.71 -0.74
N GLY A 12 1.78 -5.45 -1.17
CA GLY A 12 1.90 -4.28 -0.29
C GLY A 12 0.85 -4.19 0.81
N ASP A 13 -0.27 -4.92 0.69
CA ASP A 13 -1.29 -5.05 1.74
C ASP A 13 -0.98 -6.19 2.69
N TYR A 14 -0.32 -7.26 2.23
CA TYR A 14 0.02 -8.44 3.03
C TYR A 14 1.26 -8.25 3.89
N GLU A 15 2.35 -7.74 3.35
CA GLU A 15 3.64 -7.61 4.06
C GLU A 15 3.55 -6.84 5.37
N PRO A 16 2.92 -5.64 5.46
CA PRO A 16 2.84 -4.91 6.73
C PRO A 16 1.91 -5.58 7.75
N VAL A 17 0.86 -6.29 7.30
CA VAL A 17 0.01 -7.08 8.20
C VAL A 17 0.78 -8.27 8.75
N LEU A 18 1.57 -8.94 7.91
CA LEU A 18 2.42 -10.06 8.28
C LEU A 18 3.51 -9.66 9.30
N ALA A 19 4.12 -8.48 9.12
CA ALA A 19 5.05 -7.94 10.08
C ALA A 19 4.39 -7.71 11.46
N VAL A 20 3.16 -7.18 11.48
CA VAL A 20 2.39 -6.99 12.73
C VAL A 20 1.98 -8.33 13.32
N ALA A 21 1.57 -9.32 12.50
CA ALA A 21 1.23 -10.67 12.97
C ALA A 21 2.39 -11.31 13.73
N ARG A 22 3.60 -11.25 13.17
CA ARG A 22 4.83 -11.73 13.84
C ARG A 22 5.15 -10.95 15.11
N GLY A 23 4.94 -9.64 15.09
CA GLY A 23 5.09 -8.82 16.30
C GLY A 23 4.14 -9.23 17.43
N LEU A 24 2.89 -9.55 17.11
CA LEU A 24 1.92 -10.07 18.08
C LEU A 24 2.29 -11.46 18.60
N GLN A 25 2.79 -12.36 17.73
CA GLN A 25 3.33 -13.67 18.16
C GLN A 25 4.48 -13.53 19.14
N THR A 26 5.42 -12.60 18.90
CA THR A 26 6.54 -12.31 19.81
C THR A 26 6.06 -11.81 21.19
N ARG A 27 4.87 -11.21 21.24
CA ARG A 27 4.20 -10.78 22.49
C ARG A 27 3.39 -11.89 23.16
N GLY A 28 3.41 -13.11 22.64
CA GLY A 28 2.73 -14.27 23.21
C GLY A 28 1.25 -14.40 22.83
N HIS A 29 0.78 -13.71 21.79
CA HIS A 29 -0.56 -13.92 21.24
C HIS A 29 -0.57 -15.12 20.29
N GLU A 30 -1.68 -15.86 20.27
CA GLU A 30 -1.98 -16.81 19.21
C GLU A 30 -2.55 -16.03 18.03
N VAL A 31 -1.90 -16.15 16.86
CA VAL A 31 -2.23 -15.33 15.71
C VAL A 31 -2.55 -16.20 14.50
N GLY A 32 -3.60 -15.87 13.77
CA GLY A 32 -3.86 -16.36 12.43
C GLY A 32 -4.06 -15.20 11.46
N MET A 33 -3.73 -15.41 10.20
CA MET A 33 -3.84 -14.37 9.17
C MET A 33 -4.57 -14.91 7.95
N THR A 34 -5.56 -14.15 7.44
CA THR A 34 -6.20 -14.53 6.18
C THR A 34 -5.25 -14.33 5.01
N ALA A 35 -5.29 -15.28 4.07
CA ALA A 35 -4.59 -15.18 2.80
C ALA A 35 -5.46 -15.70 1.66
N THR A 36 -5.51 -14.98 0.53
CA THR A 36 -6.02 -15.52 -0.72
C THR A 36 -5.04 -16.54 -1.27
N SER A 37 -5.48 -17.48 -2.11
CA SER A 37 -4.68 -18.64 -2.55
C SER A 37 -3.30 -18.28 -3.09
N ASP A 38 -3.17 -17.11 -3.71
CA ASP A 38 -1.93 -16.56 -4.26
C ASP A 38 -0.93 -16.04 -3.20
N PHE A 39 -1.36 -15.87 -1.93
CA PHE A 39 -0.50 -15.40 -0.82
C PHE A 39 -0.35 -16.41 0.33
N VAL A 40 -0.95 -17.59 0.23
CA VAL A 40 -0.90 -18.63 1.26
C VAL A 40 0.55 -19.01 1.61
N ASP A 41 1.37 -19.24 0.61
CA ASP A 41 2.76 -19.65 0.83
C ASP A 41 3.59 -18.52 1.47
N VAL A 42 3.39 -17.28 1.05
CA VAL A 42 4.07 -16.11 1.63
C VAL A 42 3.81 -15.99 3.13
N VAL A 43 2.56 -16.18 3.56
CA VAL A 43 2.18 -16.10 4.98
C VAL A 43 2.71 -17.29 5.75
N ARG A 44 2.62 -18.50 5.17
CA ARG A 44 3.10 -19.75 5.79
C ARG A 44 4.62 -19.75 5.98
N ASP A 45 5.38 -19.33 4.97
CA ASP A 45 6.84 -19.30 4.99
C ASP A 45 7.35 -18.27 6.03
N ALA A 46 6.56 -17.22 6.30
CA ALA A 46 6.86 -16.29 7.38
C ALA A 46 6.51 -16.81 8.79
N GLY A 47 6.00 -18.04 8.93
CA GLY A 47 5.72 -18.70 10.21
C GLY A 47 4.41 -18.24 10.86
N VAL A 48 3.45 -17.71 10.08
CA VAL A 48 2.13 -17.32 10.58
C VAL A 48 1.08 -18.34 10.13
N PRO A 49 0.23 -18.88 11.03
CA PRO A 49 -0.91 -19.71 10.67
C PRO A 49 -1.83 -19.06 9.66
N VAL A 50 -2.15 -19.76 8.58
CA VAL A 50 -2.93 -19.25 7.45
C VAL A 50 -4.41 -19.64 7.62
N GLU A 51 -5.27 -18.64 7.45
CA GLU A 51 -6.71 -18.75 7.29
C GLU A 51 -7.05 -18.52 5.82
N GLU A 52 -7.09 -19.58 5.03
CA GLU A 52 -7.21 -19.45 3.58
C GLU A 52 -8.58 -18.90 3.17
N VAL A 53 -8.57 -17.88 2.32
CA VAL A 53 -9.70 -17.45 1.52
C VAL A 53 -9.55 -18.09 0.15
N ALA A 54 -10.29 -19.16 -0.12
CA ALA A 54 -10.16 -20.00 -1.32
C ALA A 54 -10.55 -19.22 -2.60
N LEU A 55 -9.70 -18.29 -2.99
CA LEU A 55 -9.86 -17.42 -4.15
C LEU A 55 -8.49 -16.92 -4.63
N ASP A 56 -8.24 -16.98 -5.93
CA ASP A 56 -7.12 -16.26 -6.56
C ASP A 56 -7.56 -14.82 -6.87
N ALA A 57 -7.22 -13.89 -5.98
CA ALA A 57 -7.57 -12.48 -6.15
C ALA A 57 -6.79 -11.85 -7.32
N MET A 58 -5.55 -12.30 -7.57
CA MET A 58 -4.71 -11.76 -8.64
C MET A 58 -5.18 -12.23 -10.03
N ALA A 59 -5.86 -13.38 -10.13
CA ALA A 59 -6.48 -13.80 -11.40
C ALA A 59 -7.49 -12.77 -11.91
N TYR A 60 -8.25 -12.14 -11.01
CA TYR A 60 -9.17 -11.07 -11.38
C TYR A 60 -8.43 -9.82 -11.89
N TYR A 61 -7.35 -9.42 -11.24
CA TYR A 61 -6.52 -8.29 -11.70
C TYR A 61 -5.80 -8.58 -13.02
N ARG A 62 -5.59 -9.85 -13.35
CA ARG A 62 -5.04 -10.31 -14.65
C ARG A 62 -6.09 -10.53 -15.72
N SER A 63 -7.39 -10.39 -15.40
CA SER A 63 -8.48 -10.58 -16.35
C SER A 63 -8.48 -9.53 -17.47
N ASP A 64 -9.05 -9.89 -18.63
CA ASP A 64 -9.12 -8.99 -19.79
C ASP A 64 -9.90 -7.70 -19.51
N ALA A 65 -10.84 -7.71 -18.56
CA ALA A 65 -11.56 -6.52 -18.12
C ALA A 65 -10.63 -5.42 -17.58
N LEU A 66 -9.49 -5.80 -16.96
CA LEU A 66 -8.51 -4.86 -16.43
C LEU A 66 -7.31 -4.64 -17.33
N ARG A 67 -7.04 -5.56 -18.27
CA ARG A 67 -6.02 -5.37 -19.31
C ARG A 67 -6.33 -4.20 -20.26
N GLN A 68 -7.61 -3.85 -20.45
CA GLN A 68 -8.04 -2.72 -21.28
C GLN A 68 -7.85 -1.35 -20.62
N GLY A 69 -7.48 -1.31 -19.35
CA GLY A 69 -7.16 -0.11 -18.59
C GLY A 69 -7.93 0.01 -17.28
N MET A 70 -7.24 0.38 -16.21
CA MET A 70 -7.90 0.77 -14.97
C MET A 70 -8.71 2.04 -15.22
N PRO A 71 -9.98 2.10 -14.77
CA PRO A 71 -10.76 3.32 -14.87
C PRO A 71 -10.05 4.48 -14.17
N THR A 72 -10.00 5.64 -14.81
CA THR A 72 -9.38 6.84 -14.23
C THR A 72 -10.32 7.61 -13.30
N GLY A 73 -11.64 7.37 -13.42
CA GLY A 73 -12.65 8.01 -12.58
C GLY A 73 -12.86 7.29 -11.24
N LEU A 74 -12.93 8.03 -10.13
CA LEU A 74 -13.17 7.48 -8.79
C LEU A 74 -14.41 6.58 -8.73
N THR A 75 -15.51 6.98 -9.37
CA THR A 75 -16.76 6.19 -9.42
C THR A 75 -16.55 4.84 -10.07
N GLN A 76 -15.88 4.82 -11.23
CA GLN A 76 -15.59 3.58 -11.98
C GLN A 76 -14.62 2.67 -11.21
N GLN A 77 -13.60 3.24 -10.53
CA GLN A 77 -12.71 2.48 -9.65
C GLN A 77 -13.48 1.82 -8.49
N MET A 78 -14.43 2.56 -7.91
CA MET A 78 -15.26 2.04 -6.83
C MET A 78 -16.29 0.98 -7.32
N GLU A 79 -16.80 1.09 -8.54
CA GLU A 79 -17.63 0.05 -9.16
C GLU A 79 -16.83 -1.23 -9.39
N LEU A 80 -15.62 -1.10 -9.90
CA LEU A 80 -14.69 -2.22 -10.08
C LEU A 80 -14.39 -2.94 -8.75
N LEU A 81 -14.10 -2.18 -7.69
CA LEU A 81 -13.93 -2.77 -6.35
C LEU A 81 -15.21 -3.48 -5.87
N GLY A 82 -16.39 -2.97 -6.28
CA GLY A 82 -17.68 -3.60 -6.01
C GLY A 82 -17.83 -4.96 -6.70
N ASP A 83 -17.36 -5.06 -7.91
CA ASP A 83 -17.38 -6.32 -8.68
C ASP A 83 -16.41 -7.34 -8.05
N VAL A 84 -15.20 -6.91 -7.71
CA VAL A 84 -14.23 -7.73 -6.94
C VAL A 84 -14.86 -8.23 -5.64
N ALA A 85 -15.47 -7.36 -4.85
CA ALA A 85 -16.08 -7.73 -3.59
C ALA A 85 -17.22 -8.74 -3.78
N ARG A 86 -18.02 -8.61 -4.85
CA ARG A 86 -19.09 -9.59 -5.16
C ARG A 86 -18.54 -10.96 -5.52
N VAL A 87 -17.46 -11.00 -6.29
CA VAL A 87 -16.79 -12.27 -6.66
C VAL A 87 -16.15 -12.92 -5.42
N MET A 88 -15.56 -12.12 -4.53
CA MET A 88 -14.93 -12.61 -3.31
C MET A 88 -15.93 -13.06 -2.22
N ALA A 89 -17.15 -12.51 -2.24
CA ALA A 89 -18.10 -12.64 -1.14
C ALA A 89 -18.39 -14.08 -0.66
N PRO A 90 -18.59 -15.09 -1.54
CA PRO A 90 -18.83 -16.46 -1.10
C PRO A 90 -17.65 -17.08 -0.34
N ALA A 91 -16.43 -16.92 -0.85
CA ALA A 91 -15.21 -17.44 -0.22
C ALA A 91 -14.94 -16.74 1.12
N VAL A 92 -15.00 -15.41 1.15
CA VAL A 92 -14.86 -14.62 2.39
C VAL A 92 -15.90 -15.04 3.44
N ARG A 93 -17.16 -15.24 3.05
CA ARG A 93 -18.19 -15.69 3.99
C ARG A 93 -17.88 -17.06 4.57
N ALA A 94 -17.46 -18.02 3.75
CA ALA A 94 -17.10 -19.36 4.21
C ALA A 94 -15.96 -19.27 5.24
N THR A 95 -14.88 -18.57 4.89
CA THR A 95 -13.74 -18.34 5.80
C THR A 95 -14.16 -17.63 7.08
N MET A 96 -14.98 -16.57 7.03
CA MET A 96 -15.44 -15.86 8.23
C MET A 96 -16.34 -16.71 9.12
N THR A 97 -17.16 -17.59 8.55
CA THR A 97 -18.03 -18.49 9.31
C THR A 97 -17.21 -19.45 10.17
N ASP A 98 -16.12 -19.97 9.62
CA ASP A 98 -15.21 -20.88 10.31
C ASP A 98 -14.25 -20.14 11.27
N LEU A 99 -13.73 -18.98 10.87
CA LEU A 99 -12.73 -18.23 11.61
C LEU A 99 -13.29 -17.55 12.88
N LEU A 100 -14.45 -16.87 12.77
CA LEU A 100 -14.93 -16.04 13.87
C LEU A 100 -15.12 -16.78 15.20
N PRO A 101 -15.58 -18.05 15.27
CA PRO A 101 -15.69 -18.78 16.54
C PRO A 101 -14.33 -19.08 17.19
N ARG A 102 -13.25 -19.19 16.42
CA ARG A 102 -11.91 -19.61 16.87
C ARG A 102 -11.09 -18.47 17.46
N TYR A 103 -11.37 -17.21 17.10
CA TYR A 103 -10.58 -16.06 17.51
C TYR A 103 -11.36 -15.15 18.48
N ASP A 104 -10.63 -14.49 19.38
CA ASP A 104 -11.19 -13.62 20.42
C ASP A 104 -11.35 -12.19 19.91
N ALA A 105 -10.45 -11.74 19.02
CA ALA A 105 -10.40 -10.38 18.48
C ALA A 105 -9.89 -10.36 17.04
N LEU A 106 -10.10 -9.23 16.37
CA LEU A 106 -9.78 -9.03 14.96
C LEU A 106 -8.93 -7.78 14.74
N VAL A 107 -7.95 -7.89 13.86
CA VAL A 107 -7.31 -6.75 13.21
C VAL A 107 -7.71 -6.78 11.73
N THR A 108 -8.30 -5.71 11.24
CA THR A 108 -8.77 -5.63 9.85
C THR A 108 -8.06 -4.52 9.12
N THR A 109 -7.90 -4.66 7.81
CA THR A 109 -7.46 -3.58 6.93
C THR A 109 -8.66 -2.83 6.35
N ALA A 110 -8.43 -1.75 5.62
CA ALA A 110 -9.51 -1.03 4.94
C ALA A 110 -10.32 -1.96 4.01
N MET A 111 -9.66 -2.88 3.30
CA MET A 111 -10.29 -3.82 2.36
C MET A 111 -11.11 -4.90 3.06
N SER A 112 -10.66 -5.39 4.21
CA SER A 112 -11.31 -6.48 4.96
C SER A 112 -12.22 -6.01 6.10
N SER A 113 -12.32 -4.71 6.34
CA SER A 113 -13.01 -4.13 7.50
C SER A 113 -14.48 -4.50 7.61
N ALA A 114 -15.16 -4.76 6.49
CA ALA A 114 -16.55 -5.15 6.43
C ALA A 114 -16.78 -6.68 6.54
N TRP A 115 -15.74 -7.51 6.41
CA TRP A 115 -15.86 -8.97 6.37
C TRP A 115 -16.54 -9.58 7.61
N PRO A 116 -16.22 -9.15 8.85
CA PRO A 116 -16.90 -9.69 10.03
C PRO A 116 -18.42 -9.47 10.04
N GLY A 117 -18.90 -8.43 9.35
CA GLY A 117 -20.32 -8.12 9.21
C GLY A 117 -21.07 -9.00 8.21
N MET A 118 -20.38 -9.84 7.41
CA MET A 118 -21.00 -10.71 6.40
C MET A 118 -21.65 -11.95 7.02
N VAL A 119 -21.26 -12.32 8.23
CA VAL A 119 -21.80 -13.49 8.95
C VAL A 119 -22.50 -13.07 10.24
N GLY A 120 -23.48 -13.85 10.67
CA GLY A 120 -24.16 -13.65 11.94
C GLY A 120 -23.25 -14.07 13.11
N GLY A 121 -23.59 -13.62 14.33
CA GLY A 121 -22.86 -14.02 15.53
C GLY A 121 -22.59 -12.85 16.48
N PRO A 122 -21.94 -13.11 17.63
CA PRO A 122 -21.54 -12.06 18.56
C PRO A 122 -20.47 -11.15 17.92
N ARG A 123 -20.49 -9.87 18.28
CA ARG A 123 -19.43 -8.93 17.89
C ARG A 123 -18.10 -9.35 18.51
N LYS A 124 -17.05 -9.35 17.71
CA LYS A 124 -15.68 -9.47 18.20
C LYS A 124 -15.06 -8.08 18.34
N PRO A 125 -14.25 -7.82 19.36
CA PRO A 125 -13.39 -6.64 19.39
C PRO A 125 -12.60 -6.54 18.08
N GLN A 126 -12.57 -5.35 17.50
CA GLN A 126 -11.93 -5.12 16.20
C GLN A 126 -11.12 -3.84 16.22
N VAL A 127 -9.92 -3.87 15.65
CA VAL A 127 -9.09 -2.70 15.41
C VAL A 127 -8.85 -2.57 13.90
N LEU A 128 -9.02 -1.36 13.36
CA LEU A 128 -8.80 -1.05 11.96
C LEU A 128 -7.37 -0.55 11.74
N MET A 129 -6.56 -1.33 11.04
CA MET A 129 -5.23 -0.98 10.56
C MET A 129 -5.34 -0.44 9.14
N MET A 130 -4.95 0.78 8.93
CA MET A 130 -4.94 1.45 7.63
C MET A 130 -3.50 1.74 7.20
N PHE A 131 -3.20 1.66 5.89
CA PHE A 131 -1.90 2.07 5.34
C PHE A 131 -1.90 3.52 4.88
N VAL A 132 -3.11 4.04 4.64
CA VAL A 132 -3.41 5.43 4.27
C VAL A 132 -4.52 5.93 5.17
N PRO A 133 -4.64 7.24 5.39
CA PRO A 133 -5.75 7.80 6.18
C PRO A 133 -7.06 7.71 5.39
N ALA A 134 -7.73 6.55 5.43
CA ALA A 134 -8.95 6.27 4.68
C ALA A 134 -10.24 6.84 5.32
N LEU A 135 -10.16 7.48 6.48
CA LEU A 135 -11.31 8.11 7.13
C LEU A 135 -11.49 9.56 6.66
N PRO A 136 -12.75 10.02 6.43
CA PRO A 136 -13.02 11.40 6.05
C PRO A 136 -12.48 12.40 7.08
N SER A 137 -11.69 13.37 6.64
CA SER A 137 -11.06 14.37 7.50
C SER A 137 -11.07 15.73 6.82
N VAL A 138 -11.09 16.81 7.63
CA VAL A 138 -10.87 18.17 7.13
C VAL A 138 -9.40 18.45 6.80
N TRP A 139 -8.47 17.60 7.23
CA TRP A 139 -7.03 17.79 7.08
C TRP A 139 -6.48 17.01 5.88
N GLY A 140 -5.75 17.72 4.99
CA GLY A 140 -5.22 17.13 3.75
C GLY A 140 -4.15 16.07 3.97
N ASP A 141 -3.35 16.18 5.01
CA ASP A 141 -2.33 15.20 5.41
C ASP A 141 -2.91 13.95 6.12
N SER A 142 -4.21 13.98 6.42
CA SER A 142 -4.93 12.93 7.14
C SER A 142 -6.23 12.55 6.42
N SER A 143 -6.28 12.70 5.10
CA SER A 143 -7.40 12.29 4.26
C SER A 143 -6.91 11.83 2.89
N LEU A 144 -7.15 10.57 2.56
CA LEU A 144 -6.85 9.98 1.26
C LEU A 144 -7.47 10.78 0.10
N PHE A 145 -8.70 11.23 0.29
CA PHE A 145 -9.48 11.93 -0.74
C PHE A 145 -9.38 13.46 -0.62
N SER A 146 -8.31 13.98 -0.01
CA SER A 146 -8.16 15.42 0.11
C SER A 146 -7.95 16.09 -1.24
N VAL A 147 -8.65 17.20 -1.44
CA VAL A 147 -8.54 18.06 -2.62
C VAL A 147 -7.71 19.32 -2.37
N ARG A 148 -7.33 19.56 -1.11
CA ARG A 148 -6.51 20.71 -0.69
C ARG A 148 -5.51 20.31 0.38
N ALA A 149 -4.33 20.90 0.32
CA ALA A 149 -3.38 20.85 1.43
C ALA A 149 -3.97 21.61 2.64
N GLY A 150 -3.57 21.21 3.83
CA GLY A 150 -4.03 21.84 5.08
C GLY A 150 -5.49 21.53 5.43
N ARG A 151 -6.11 22.42 6.21
CA ARG A 151 -7.49 22.26 6.71
C ARG A 151 -8.50 22.84 5.74
N SER A 152 -9.46 22.03 5.27
CA SER A 152 -10.55 22.45 4.40
C SER A 152 -11.78 21.58 4.58
N VAL A 153 -12.97 22.17 4.58
CA VAL A 153 -14.25 21.43 4.55
C VAL A 153 -14.43 20.66 3.26
N LEU A 154 -13.78 21.07 2.17
CA LEU A 154 -13.81 20.34 0.90
C LEU A 154 -13.11 18.98 1.01
N ASN A 155 -12.09 18.84 1.85
CA ASN A 155 -11.47 17.55 2.12
C ASN A 155 -12.45 16.58 2.80
N LEU A 156 -13.23 17.09 3.79
CA LEU A 156 -14.25 16.30 4.45
C LEU A 156 -15.36 15.89 3.47
N ALA A 157 -15.84 16.82 2.66
CA ALA A 157 -16.88 16.56 1.66
C ALA A 157 -16.43 15.49 0.64
N ALA A 158 -15.20 15.60 0.11
CA ALA A 158 -14.63 14.63 -0.80
C ALA A 158 -14.48 13.23 -0.14
N GLY A 159 -14.02 13.18 1.12
CA GLY A 159 -13.91 11.94 1.87
C GLY A 159 -15.26 11.27 2.14
N LEU A 160 -16.28 12.04 2.51
CA LEU A 160 -17.64 11.53 2.72
C LEU A 160 -18.26 11.03 1.40
N GLN A 161 -18.08 11.76 0.31
CA GLN A 161 -18.54 11.33 -1.02
C GLN A 161 -17.88 10.02 -1.44
N ALA A 162 -16.59 9.88 -1.21
CA ALA A 162 -15.83 8.68 -1.55
C ALA A 162 -16.20 7.46 -0.67
N MET A 163 -16.80 7.64 0.50
CA MET A 163 -17.30 6.53 1.32
C MET A 163 -18.60 5.92 0.79
N VAL A 164 -19.38 6.63 -0.02
CA VAL A 164 -20.66 6.12 -0.54
C VAL A 164 -20.48 4.81 -1.32
N PRO A 165 -19.54 4.69 -2.26
CA PRO A 165 -19.23 3.41 -2.91
C PRO A 165 -18.73 2.34 -1.92
N SER A 166 -17.86 2.69 -0.97
CA SER A 166 -17.38 1.75 0.06
C SER A 166 -18.52 1.19 0.91
N LEU A 167 -19.54 2.01 1.24
CA LEU A 167 -20.75 1.57 1.90
C LEU A 167 -21.57 0.61 1.02
N ARG A 168 -21.62 0.86 -0.30
CA ARG A 168 -22.25 -0.07 -1.27
C ARG A 168 -21.49 -1.39 -1.33
N LEU A 169 -20.16 -1.37 -1.29
CA LEU A 169 -19.33 -2.57 -1.22
C LEU A 169 -19.65 -3.43 0.00
N ALA A 170 -19.75 -2.83 1.18
CA ALA A 170 -20.13 -3.52 2.42
C ALA A 170 -21.53 -4.15 2.35
N THR A 171 -22.35 -3.75 1.37
CA THR A 171 -23.71 -4.26 1.14
C THR A 171 -23.85 -5.10 -0.12
N ALA A 172 -22.75 -5.33 -0.86
CA ALA A 172 -22.78 -5.99 -2.17
C ALA A 172 -23.17 -7.47 -2.12
N ASP A 173 -22.92 -8.13 -1.00
CA ASP A 173 -23.26 -9.55 -0.85
C ASP A 173 -24.77 -9.76 -0.59
N PRO A 174 -25.53 -10.34 -1.56
CA PRO A 174 -26.98 -10.51 -1.44
C PRO A 174 -27.40 -11.47 -0.31
N ALA A 175 -26.53 -12.41 0.07
CA ALA A 175 -26.83 -13.37 1.13
C ALA A 175 -26.60 -12.83 2.54
N THR A 176 -25.98 -11.65 2.70
CA THR A 176 -25.82 -10.99 4.00
C THR A 176 -27.15 -10.37 4.45
N SER A 177 -27.63 -10.76 5.63
CA SER A 177 -28.87 -10.20 6.18
C SER A 177 -28.75 -8.69 6.46
N ARG A 178 -29.87 -7.95 6.35
CA ARG A 178 -29.92 -6.51 6.66
C ARG A 178 -29.38 -6.20 8.06
N ARG A 179 -29.67 -7.06 9.05
CA ARG A 179 -29.18 -6.90 10.43
C ARG A 179 -27.67 -7.07 10.53
N ALA A 180 -27.09 -8.03 9.80
CA ALA A 180 -25.64 -8.22 9.76
C ALA A 180 -24.94 -7.03 9.09
N ARG A 181 -25.49 -6.52 7.99
CA ARG A 181 -24.98 -5.30 7.32
C ARG A 181 -24.96 -4.09 8.25
N LEU A 182 -26.08 -3.79 8.92
CA LEU A 182 -26.16 -2.66 9.85
C LEU A 182 -25.20 -2.82 11.03
N ARG A 183 -25.03 -4.04 11.55
CA ARG A 183 -24.05 -4.32 12.60
C ARG A 183 -22.62 -4.12 12.13
N GLY A 184 -22.27 -4.62 10.95
CA GLY A 184 -20.94 -4.43 10.35
C GLY A 184 -20.61 -2.96 10.15
N LEU A 185 -21.54 -2.18 9.61
CA LEU A 185 -21.39 -0.72 9.43
C LEU A 185 -21.20 0.02 10.76
N ALA A 186 -22.01 -0.33 11.78
CA ALA A 186 -21.87 0.27 13.11
C ALA A 186 -20.53 -0.11 13.77
N GLN A 187 -20.07 -1.33 13.58
CA GLN A 187 -18.77 -1.77 14.08
C GLN A 187 -17.62 -1.01 13.41
N LEU A 188 -17.66 -0.89 12.08
CA LEU A 188 -16.68 -0.12 11.33
C LEU A 188 -16.66 1.36 11.75
N ALA A 189 -17.83 1.95 11.96
CA ALA A 189 -17.97 3.34 12.39
C ALA A 189 -17.40 3.59 13.80
N THR A 190 -17.35 2.58 14.67
CA THR A 190 -16.91 2.70 16.07
C THR A 190 -15.57 2.02 16.37
N ALA A 191 -15.06 1.17 15.48
CA ALA A 191 -13.79 0.46 15.69
C ALA A 191 -12.64 1.44 15.90
N PRO A 192 -11.76 1.24 16.90
CA PRO A 192 -10.50 1.95 17.00
C PRO A 192 -9.71 1.80 15.69
N ALA A 193 -9.02 2.87 15.29
CA ALA A 193 -8.30 2.89 14.02
C ALA A 193 -6.92 3.57 14.18
N PHE A 194 -5.95 3.07 13.43
CA PHE A 194 -4.64 3.70 13.30
C PHE A 194 -4.13 3.62 11.86
N VAL A 195 -3.13 4.42 11.53
CA VAL A 195 -2.45 4.37 10.24
C VAL A 195 -1.06 3.76 10.45
N ALA A 196 -0.86 2.58 9.89
CA ALA A 196 0.41 1.85 9.88
C ALA A 196 1.34 2.48 8.83
N ASN A 197 1.74 3.71 9.08
CA ASN A 197 2.66 4.46 8.23
C ASN A 197 3.39 5.51 9.06
N SER A 198 4.46 6.09 8.49
CA SER A 198 5.30 7.08 9.15
C SER A 198 4.52 8.35 9.52
N ALA A 199 4.81 8.89 10.70
CA ALA A 199 4.32 10.20 11.14
C ALA A 199 4.82 11.36 10.26
N GLN A 200 5.83 11.14 9.43
CA GLN A 200 6.29 12.10 8.43
C GLN A 200 5.29 12.24 7.27
N LEU A 201 4.59 11.15 6.93
CA LEU A 201 3.56 11.16 5.88
C LEU A 201 2.16 11.48 6.42
N VAL A 202 1.84 11.02 7.63
CA VAL A 202 0.49 11.12 8.22
C VAL A 202 0.58 11.72 9.61
N THR A 203 0.03 12.91 9.80
CA THR A 203 -0.02 13.55 11.11
C THR A 203 -1.13 12.94 11.98
N PRO A 204 -0.86 12.57 13.24
CA PRO A 204 -1.89 12.09 14.15
C PRO A 204 -3.01 13.12 14.33
N ARG A 205 -4.26 12.70 14.17
CA ARG A 205 -5.43 13.59 14.20
C ARG A 205 -6.64 12.93 14.88
N ARG A 206 -7.51 13.76 15.43
CA ARG A 206 -8.85 13.34 15.84
C ARG A 206 -9.78 13.35 14.62
N VAL A 207 -10.29 12.17 14.25
CA VAL A 207 -11.18 11.99 13.09
C VAL A 207 -12.41 11.21 13.53
N GLY A 208 -13.61 11.74 13.25
CA GLY A 208 -14.85 11.10 13.65
C GLY A 208 -14.95 10.82 15.16
N GLY A 209 -14.43 11.72 16.00
CA GLY A 209 -14.44 11.58 17.46
C GLY A 209 -13.31 10.68 18.03
N ARG A 210 -12.61 9.90 17.21
CA ARG A 210 -11.52 9.00 17.62
C ARG A 210 -10.14 9.56 17.27
N MET A 211 -9.12 9.24 18.06
CA MET A 211 -7.74 9.60 17.75
C MET A 211 -7.16 8.57 16.77
N VAL A 212 -6.88 9.00 15.54
CA VAL A 212 -6.14 8.21 14.55
C VAL A 212 -4.67 8.55 14.68
N ARG A 213 -3.84 7.55 15.00
CA ARG A 213 -2.40 7.67 15.20
C ARG A 213 -1.66 7.10 14.00
N ALA A 214 -0.52 7.70 13.67
CA ALA A 214 0.51 7.07 12.84
C ALA A 214 1.41 6.23 13.77
N THR A 215 1.73 5.01 13.37
CA THR A 215 2.51 4.08 14.22
C THR A 215 3.93 3.82 13.71
N GLY A 216 4.31 4.44 12.59
CA GLY A 216 5.41 3.99 11.76
C GLY A 216 4.93 2.93 10.76
N TYR A 217 5.68 2.74 9.67
CA TYR A 217 5.40 1.66 8.72
C TYR A 217 5.95 0.34 9.25
N PRO A 218 5.15 -0.74 9.36
CA PRO A 218 5.63 -2.03 9.83
C PRO A 218 6.36 -2.76 8.71
N PHE A 219 7.67 -2.57 8.65
CA PHE A 219 8.51 -3.26 7.69
C PHE A 219 8.64 -4.74 8.03
N LEU A 220 8.49 -5.59 7.02
CA LEU A 220 8.72 -7.03 7.13
C LEU A 220 10.20 -7.29 6.79
N ASP A 221 11.06 -7.24 7.79
CA ASP A 221 12.47 -7.52 7.60
C ASP A 221 12.71 -9.04 7.67
N LEU A 222 12.73 -9.69 6.52
CA LEU A 222 13.09 -11.11 6.36
C LEU A 222 14.53 -11.23 5.84
N PRO A 223 15.24 -12.33 6.16
CA PRO A 223 16.54 -12.58 5.55
C PRO A 223 16.42 -12.59 4.02
N ALA A 224 17.13 -11.70 3.38
CA ALA A 224 17.14 -11.56 1.93
C ALA A 224 18.55 -11.26 1.41
N ALA A 225 18.80 -11.57 0.15
CA ALA A 225 20.03 -11.23 -0.53
C ALA A 225 19.72 -10.62 -1.89
N LEU A 226 20.56 -9.68 -2.32
CA LEU A 226 20.46 -9.18 -3.69
C LEU A 226 20.82 -10.30 -4.68
N PRO A 227 20.05 -10.48 -5.77
CA PRO A 227 20.46 -11.34 -6.87
C PRO A 227 21.89 -10.99 -7.35
N ALA A 228 22.70 -11.99 -7.63
CA ALA A 228 24.10 -11.78 -8.00
C ALA A 228 24.27 -10.85 -9.23
N THR A 229 23.33 -10.88 -10.17
CA THR A 229 23.27 -9.97 -11.33
C THR A 229 23.09 -8.52 -10.91
N VAL A 230 22.21 -8.26 -9.95
CA VAL A 230 21.96 -6.92 -9.38
C VAL A 230 23.22 -6.45 -8.66
N GLY A 231 23.82 -7.31 -7.81
CA GLY A 231 25.06 -6.99 -7.10
C GLY A 231 26.17 -6.55 -8.05
N ARG A 232 26.46 -7.37 -9.08
CA ARG A 232 27.46 -7.04 -10.11
C ARG A 232 27.16 -5.72 -10.84
N PHE A 233 25.90 -5.51 -11.21
CA PHE A 233 25.50 -4.28 -11.86
C PHE A 233 25.75 -3.06 -10.96
N LEU A 234 25.39 -3.11 -9.69
CA LEU A 234 25.61 -2.02 -8.74
C LEU A 234 27.11 -1.73 -8.53
N ASP A 235 27.95 -2.76 -8.50
CA ASP A 235 29.41 -2.63 -8.28
C ASP A 235 30.15 -2.14 -9.52
N ALA A 236 29.58 -2.32 -10.72
CA ALA A 236 30.22 -1.97 -11.99
C ALA A 236 30.16 -0.47 -12.35
N GLY A 237 29.53 0.38 -11.53
CA GLY A 237 29.44 1.82 -11.84
C GLY A 237 28.73 2.64 -10.78
N GLY A 238 28.45 3.92 -11.12
CA GLY A 238 27.74 4.84 -10.20
C GLY A 238 26.35 4.33 -9.81
N PRO A 239 25.81 4.79 -8.64
CA PRO A 239 24.50 4.38 -8.17
C PRO A 239 23.39 4.66 -9.20
N PRO A 240 22.54 3.67 -9.54
CA PRO A 240 21.47 3.83 -10.53
C PRO A 240 20.24 4.56 -9.97
N VAL A 241 19.34 4.94 -10.87
CA VAL A 241 17.94 5.22 -10.53
C VAL A 241 17.16 3.90 -10.53
N TYR A 242 16.36 3.63 -9.50
CA TYR A 242 15.37 2.56 -9.55
C TYR A 242 14.10 3.05 -10.25
N VAL A 243 13.52 2.20 -11.11
CA VAL A 243 12.25 2.48 -11.80
C VAL A 243 11.31 1.29 -11.65
N GLY A 244 10.16 1.49 -10.98
CA GLY A 244 9.16 0.44 -10.78
C GLY A 244 7.74 1.00 -10.67
N LEU A 245 6.92 0.75 -11.69
CA LEU A 245 5.55 1.27 -11.74
C LEU A 245 4.49 0.26 -11.28
N GLY A 246 4.91 -0.76 -10.53
CA GLY A 246 4.03 -1.81 -10.00
C GLY A 246 3.70 -2.88 -11.06
N SER A 247 2.71 -3.72 -10.76
CA SER A 247 2.30 -4.85 -11.59
C SER A 247 1.27 -4.51 -12.68
N HIS A 248 1.01 -3.23 -12.91
CA HIS A 248 0.06 -2.79 -13.93
C HIS A 248 0.62 -2.97 -15.35
N THR A 249 -0.12 -3.66 -16.21
CA THR A 249 0.29 -3.98 -17.59
C THR A 249 -0.40 -3.13 -18.66
N VAL A 250 -1.06 -2.04 -18.27
CA VAL A 250 -1.79 -1.17 -19.21
C VAL A 250 -0.82 -0.37 -20.09
N PRO A 251 -1.17 -0.08 -21.37
CA PRO A 251 -0.29 0.60 -22.32
C PRO A 251 0.29 1.92 -21.79
N ALA A 252 -0.51 2.75 -21.15
CA ALA A 252 -0.05 4.03 -20.59
C ALA A 252 1.05 3.88 -19.52
N VAL A 253 1.06 2.80 -18.75
CA VAL A 253 2.12 2.51 -17.76
C VAL A 253 3.39 2.07 -18.47
N ARG A 254 3.27 1.29 -19.56
CA ARG A 254 4.40 0.88 -20.39
C ARG A 254 5.09 2.09 -21.03
N ASP A 255 4.30 3.00 -21.62
CA ASP A 255 4.82 4.21 -22.25
C ASP A 255 5.50 5.11 -21.20
N ALA A 256 4.89 5.30 -20.02
CA ALA A 256 5.49 6.04 -18.91
C ALA A 256 6.80 5.43 -18.44
N LEU A 257 6.90 4.09 -18.41
CA LEU A 257 8.12 3.39 -18.05
C LEU A 257 9.23 3.63 -19.10
N ALA A 258 8.91 3.49 -20.39
CA ALA A 258 9.85 3.75 -21.49
C ALA A 258 10.37 5.21 -21.44
N HIS A 259 9.47 6.18 -21.31
CA HIS A 259 9.84 7.60 -21.16
C HIS A 259 10.69 7.85 -19.92
N THR A 260 10.44 7.13 -18.82
CA THR A 260 11.24 7.27 -17.59
C THR A 260 12.64 6.75 -17.80
N VAL A 261 12.82 5.59 -18.43
CA VAL A 261 14.14 5.01 -18.72
C VAL A 261 14.92 5.95 -19.65
N SER A 262 14.28 6.47 -20.71
CA SER A 262 14.92 7.45 -21.61
C SER A 262 15.39 8.68 -20.84
N ALA A 263 14.54 9.29 -20.00
CA ALA A 263 14.89 10.46 -19.21
C ALA A 263 16.05 10.20 -18.23
N VAL A 264 16.12 8.99 -17.62
CA VAL A 264 17.21 8.58 -16.74
C VAL A 264 18.54 8.51 -17.51
N LEU A 265 18.52 7.89 -18.70
CA LEU A 265 19.71 7.74 -19.55
C LEU A 265 20.21 9.06 -20.10
N GLU A 266 19.30 9.97 -20.48
CA GLU A 266 19.65 11.34 -20.93
C GLU A 266 20.31 12.19 -19.85
N LEU A 267 19.92 11.98 -18.58
CA LEU A 267 20.57 12.62 -17.44
C LEU A 267 21.93 11.96 -17.07
N GLY A 268 22.39 10.96 -17.84
CA GLY A 268 23.66 10.29 -17.63
C GLY A 268 23.65 9.24 -16.51
N HIS A 269 22.47 8.86 -16.01
CA HIS A 269 22.34 7.84 -14.97
C HIS A 269 22.14 6.45 -15.55
N ARG A 270 22.42 5.44 -14.71
CA ARG A 270 22.07 4.03 -14.94
C ARG A 270 20.68 3.76 -14.35
N ALA A 271 20.02 2.70 -14.81
CA ALA A 271 18.69 2.31 -14.32
C ALA A 271 18.64 0.85 -13.87
N VAL A 272 17.95 0.58 -12.75
CA VAL A 272 17.43 -0.74 -12.41
C VAL A 272 15.91 -0.69 -12.57
N VAL A 273 15.37 -1.49 -13.48
CA VAL A 273 13.97 -1.41 -13.93
C VAL A 273 13.22 -2.68 -13.56
N MET A 274 12.13 -2.55 -12.82
CA MET A 274 11.23 -3.67 -12.48
C MET A 274 10.41 -4.08 -13.71
N ARG A 275 10.49 -5.36 -14.13
CA ARG A 275 9.78 -5.88 -15.33
C ARG A 275 8.26 -5.96 -15.19
N GLY A 276 7.72 -6.06 -14.00
CA GLY A 276 6.28 -6.23 -13.74
C GLY A 276 5.36 -5.19 -14.40
N SER A 277 5.92 -4.15 -15.02
CA SER A 277 5.22 -3.07 -15.73
C SER A 277 5.05 -3.34 -17.24
N GLY A 278 5.23 -4.57 -17.72
CA GLY A 278 4.87 -4.97 -19.10
C GLY A 278 5.89 -4.61 -20.19
N LEU A 279 7.17 -4.47 -19.83
CA LEU A 279 8.23 -4.52 -20.83
C LEU A 279 8.59 -5.98 -21.10
N GLU A 280 8.23 -6.46 -22.28
CA GLU A 280 8.70 -7.75 -22.79
C GLU A 280 10.19 -7.69 -23.13
N ASP A 281 10.85 -8.87 -23.15
CA ASP A 281 12.25 -9.01 -23.59
C ASP A 281 12.40 -8.48 -25.01
N GLY A 282 12.97 -7.29 -25.18
CA GLY A 282 13.14 -6.69 -26.48
C GLY A 282 13.63 -5.24 -26.50
N THR A 283 13.81 -4.62 -25.33
CA THR A 283 14.53 -3.34 -25.32
C THR A 283 16.02 -3.64 -25.58
N PRO A 284 16.65 -3.10 -26.67
CA PRO A 284 18.04 -3.40 -26.99
C PRO A 284 18.92 -3.07 -25.79
N GLY A 285 19.87 -3.97 -25.51
CA GLY A 285 20.73 -3.89 -24.35
C GLY A 285 21.58 -2.63 -24.32
N ASP A 286 21.11 -1.64 -23.57
CA ASP A 286 22.01 -0.59 -23.06
C ASP A 286 22.58 -1.11 -21.75
N ASP A 287 23.91 -1.28 -21.67
CA ASP A 287 24.62 -1.78 -20.49
C ASP A 287 24.36 -0.92 -19.24
N ARG A 288 23.77 0.26 -19.41
CA ARG A 288 23.34 1.14 -18.31
C ARG A 288 21.98 0.76 -17.72
N VAL A 289 21.24 -0.22 -18.30
CA VAL A 289 19.91 -0.62 -17.86
C VAL A 289 19.90 -2.09 -17.45
N LEU A 290 19.52 -2.36 -16.21
CA LEU A 290 19.30 -3.71 -15.70
C LEU A 290 17.81 -3.93 -15.45
N PHE A 291 17.19 -4.92 -16.11
CA PHE A 291 15.83 -5.35 -15.84
C PHE A 291 15.83 -6.44 -14.76
N VAL A 292 14.89 -6.34 -13.81
CA VAL A 292 14.72 -7.28 -12.70
C VAL A 292 13.24 -7.67 -12.54
N ASP A 293 12.98 -8.93 -12.15
CA ASP A 293 11.62 -9.43 -11.92
C ASP A 293 11.19 -9.26 -10.47
N ASP A 294 12.10 -9.45 -9.54
CA ASP A 294 11.93 -9.23 -8.10
C ASP A 294 13.28 -8.82 -7.49
N VAL A 295 13.22 -7.89 -6.54
CA VAL A 295 14.42 -7.44 -5.82
C VAL A 295 14.04 -6.88 -4.45
N PRO A 296 14.76 -7.26 -3.38
CA PRO A 296 14.54 -6.69 -2.05
C PRO A 296 14.81 -5.19 -2.04
N HIS A 297 13.77 -4.38 -1.90
CA HIS A 297 13.87 -2.92 -1.90
C HIS A 297 14.72 -2.40 -0.74
N GLU A 298 14.68 -3.07 0.41
CA GLU A 298 15.48 -2.73 1.59
C GLU A 298 17.00 -2.84 1.34
N LEU A 299 17.41 -3.70 0.41
CA LEU A 299 18.81 -3.87 0.02
C LEU A 299 19.18 -3.02 -1.21
N LEU A 300 18.23 -2.81 -2.13
CA LEU A 300 18.50 -2.08 -3.35
C LEU A 300 18.43 -0.56 -3.16
N PHE A 301 17.37 -0.03 -2.52
CA PHE A 301 17.14 1.42 -2.46
C PHE A 301 18.29 2.19 -1.79
N PRO A 302 18.94 1.71 -0.72
CA PRO A 302 20.12 2.39 -0.17
C PRO A 302 21.27 2.55 -1.16
N ARG A 303 21.31 1.77 -2.25
CA ARG A 303 22.33 1.78 -3.30
C ARG A 303 21.91 2.53 -4.57
N THR A 304 20.77 3.24 -4.56
CA THR A 304 20.27 4.07 -5.68
C THR A 304 20.48 5.56 -5.42
N VAL A 305 20.40 6.41 -6.45
CA VAL A 305 20.41 7.87 -6.30
C VAL A 305 19.00 8.44 -6.13
N ALA A 306 18.00 7.78 -6.74
CA ALA A 306 16.59 8.15 -6.67
C ALA A 306 15.71 6.92 -6.91
N VAL A 307 14.44 7.02 -6.50
CA VAL A 307 13.43 5.99 -6.70
C VAL A 307 12.26 6.57 -7.49
N VAL A 308 12.02 6.03 -8.70
CA VAL A 308 10.85 6.35 -9.52
C VAL A 308 9.84 5.23 -9.34
N HIS A 309 8.62 5.59 -8.88
CA HIS A 309 7.61 4.58 -8.58
C HIS A 309 6.17 5.10 -8.73
N HIS A 310 5.20 4.18 -8.68
CA HIS A 310 3.78 4.50 -8.83
C HIS A 310 3.13 5.17 -7.61
N GLY A 311 3.76 5.12 -6.42
CA GLY A 311 3.20 5.72 -5.20
C GLY A 311 2.43 4.75 -4.30
N GLY A 312 2.68 3.44 -4.40
CA GLY A 312 2.15 2.49 -3.42
C GLY A 312 2.72 2.71 -2.02
N ALA A 313 1.95 2.40 -0.98
CA ALA A 313 2.32 2.64 0.43
C ALA A 313 3.67 2.02 0.81
N GLY A 314 3.91 0.74 0.46
CA GLY A 314 5.14 0.02 0.78
C GLY A 314 6.36 0.60 0.08
N THR A 315 6.28 0.85 -1.24
CA THR A 315 7.39 1.41 -2.01
C THR A 315 7.74 2.82 -1.53
N THR A 316 6.72 3.64 -1.24
CA THR A 316 6.92 4.99 -0.67
C THR A 316 7.63 4.91 0.67
N ALA A 317 7.18 4.02 1.57
CA ALA A 317 7.78 3.84 2.88
C ALA A 317 9.23 3.33 2.79
N GLN A 318 9.52 2.36 1.92
CA GLN A 318 10.87 1.86 1.73
C GLN A 318 11.83 2.91 1.13
N ALA A 319 11.37 3.72 0.17
CA ALA A 319 12.16 4.81 -0.38
C ALA A 319 12.46 5.89 0.69
N LEU A 320 11.49 6.21 1.56
CA LEU A 320 11.71 7.09 2.71
C LEU A 320 12.71 6.48 3.69
N ARG A 321 12.54 5.20 4.09
CA ARG A 321 13.48 4.48 4.98
C ARG A 321 14.89 4.49 4.44
N ALA A 322 15.05 4.33 3.13
CA ALA A 322 16.34 4.40 2.45
C ALA A 322 16.91 5.82 2.35
N GLY A 323 16.13 6.85 2.68
CA GLY A 323 16.55 8.24 2.56
C GLY A 323 16.79 8.69 1.11
N ARG A 324 16.02 8.13 0.16
CA ARG A 324 16.18 8.42 -1.27
C ARG A 324 15.11 9.35 -1.78
N PRO A 325 15.48 10.33 -2.63
CA PRO A 325 14.52 11.21 -3.27
C PRO A 325 13.63 10.42 -4.21
N GLN A 326 12.36 10.87 -4.37
CA GLN A 326 11.34 10.13 -5.08
C GLN A 326 10.77 10.94 -6.24
N VAL A 327 10.50 10.25 -7.35
CA VAL A 327 9.63 10.74 -8.43
C VAL A 327 8.43 9.82 -8.49
N VAL A 328 7.24 10.35 -8.23
CA VAL A 328 6.04 9.53 -8.13
C VAL A 328 5.14 9.74 -9.33
N LEU A 329 4.80 8.62 -10.00
CA LEU A 329 3.91 8.56 -11.16
C LEU A 329 2.58 7.92 -10.72
N PRO A 330 1.67 8.67 -10.09
CA PRO A 330 0.43 8.08 -9.61
C PRO A 330 -0.50 7.73 -10.75
N PHE A 331 -1.19 6.60 -10.61
CA PHE A 331 -2.15 6.10 -11.59
C PHE A 331 -3.54 5.90 -10.98
N THR A 332 -3.65 5.30 -9.79
CA THR A 332 -4.93 4.88 -9.20
C THR A 332 -4.89 4.85 -7.66
N MET A 333 -6.05 4.73 -7.04
CA MET A 333 -6.28 4.45 -5.63
C MET A 333 -5.61 5.46 -4.67
N ASP A 334 -4.72 4.99 -3.80
CA ASP A 334 -3.99 5.76 -2.79
C ASP A 334 -2.74 6.46 -3.32
N GLN A 335 -2.32 6.11 -4.54
CA GLN A 335 -1.09 6.63 -5.13
C GLN A 335 -1.05 8.17 -5.23
N PRO A 336 -2.15 8.88 -5.61
CA PRO A 336 -2.17 10.35 -5.60
C PRO A 336 -1.96 10.96 -4.21
N PHE A 337 -2.40 10.28 -3.14
CA PHE A 337 -2.14 10.74 -1.78
C PHE A 337 -0.64 10.70 -1.47
N PHE A 338 0.01 9.57 -1.68
CA PHE A 338 1.45 9.44 -1.42
C PHE A 338 2.28 10.36 -2.31
N ALA A 339 1.95 10.46 -3.60
CA ALA A 339 2.61 11.36 -4.54
C ALA A 339 2.60 12.82 -4.05
N ARG A 340 1.44 13.31 -3.61
CA ARG A 340 1.30 14.63 -3.02
C ARG A 340 2.10 14.76 -1.73
N ARG A 341 2.02 13.78 -0.81
CA ARG A 341 2.74 13.84 0.47
C ARG A 341 4.25 13.84 0.30
N VAL A 342 4.79 13.03 -0.60
CA VAL A 342 6.21 13.01 -0.96
C VAL A 342 6.69 14.40 -1.39
N HIS A 343 5.90 15.08 -2.22
CA HIS A 343 6.20 16.44 -2.66
C HIS A 343 6.09 17.46 -1.51
N GLU A 344 4.98 17.43 -0.74
CA GLU A 344 4.72 18.37 0.35
C GLU A 344 5.78 18.33 1.46
N ILE A 345 6.33 17.15 1.76
CA ILE A 345 7.41 17.01 2.76
C ILE A 345 8.80 17.26 2.18
N GLY A 346 8.90 17.58 0.89
CA GLY A 346 10.13 17.99 0.21
C GLY A 346 11.13 16.87 -0.06
N VAL A 347 10.67 15.61 -0.17
CA VAL A 347 11.53 14.44 -0.44
C VAL A 347 11.40 13.93 -1.87
N GLY A 348 10.73 14.66 -2.73
CA GLY A 348 10.57 14.33 -4.14
C GLY A 348 9.99 15.46 -4.96
N ALA A 349 9.98 15.27 -6.28
CA ALA A 349 9.41 16.19 -7.24
C ALA A 349 7.89 16.28 -7.13
N ALA A 350 7.30 17.29 -7.79
CA ALA A 350 5.86 17.34 -7.99
C ALA A 350 5.38 16.07 -8.71
N PRO A 351 4.20 15.53 -8.37
CA PRO A 351 3.65 14.33 -9.00
C PRO A 351 3.57 14.43 -10.52
N VAL A 352 3.94 13.37 -11.22
CA VAL A 352 3.76 13.23 -12.66
C VAL A 352 2.76 12.11 -12.92
N PRO A 353 1.45 12.37 -13.02
CA PRO A 353 0.45 11.33 -13.28
C PRO A 353 0.77 10.54 -14.55
N VAL A 354 0.58 9.21 -14.53
CA VAL A 354 0.91 8.31 -15.66
C VAL A 354 0.40 8.83 -17.00
N PRO A 355 -0.85 9.32 -17.17
CA PRO A 355 -1.32 9.85 -18.44
C PRO A 355 -0.59 11.11 -18.94
N GLN A 356 0.21 11.74 -18.09
CA GLN A 356 0.98 12.95 -18.36
C GLN A 356 2.49 12.70 -18.41
N ALA A 357 2.92 11.45 -18.26
CA ALA A 357 4.32 11.04 -18.18
C ALA A 357 4.99 11.11 -19.55
N SER A 358 5.41 12.30 -19.96
CA SER A 358 6.28 12.52 -21.12
C SER A 358 7.72 12.63 -20.71
N GLU A 359 8.64 12.28 -21.60
CA GLU A 359 10.09 12.33 -21.34
C GLU A 359 10.58 13.69 -20.83
N PRO A 360 10.18 14.87 -21.40
CA PRO A 360 10.61 16.17 -20.87
C PRO A 360 10.13 16.43 -19.44
N ARG A 361 8.88 16.00 -19.09
CA ARG A 361 8.36 16.14 -17.73
C ARG A 361 9.09 15.25 -16.75
N LEU A 362 9.40 14.03 -17.14
CA LEU A 362 10.12 13.07 -16.30
C LEU A 362 11.56 13.51 -16.09
N ARG A 363 12.23 14.01 -17.13
CA ARG A 363 13.57 14.61 -17.02
C ARG A 363 13.58 15.79 -16.04
N SER A 364 12.60 16.70 -16.16
CA SER A 364 12.46 17.81 -15.20
C SER A 364 12.22 17.32 -13.77
N ALA A 365 11.32 16.35 -13.58
CA ALA A 365 11.03 15.79 -12.25
C ALA A 365 12.25 15.08 -11.64
N LEU A 366 13.00 14.31 -12.43
CA LEU A 366 14.26 13.69 -12.01
C LEU A 366 15.31 14.74 -11.64
N SER A 367 15.47 15.80 -12.45
CA SER A 367 16.40 16.87 -12.13
C SER A 367 16.08 17.53 -10.80
N VAL A 368 14.78 17.81 -10.52
CA VAL A 368 14.35 18.34 -9.22
C VAL A 368 14.62 17.35 -8.08
N ALA A 369 14.29 16.07 -8.27
CA ALA A 369 14.53 15.04 -7.24
C ALA A 369 16.02 14.90 -6.89
N LEU A 370 16.91 15.12 -7.86
CA LEU A 370 18.36 15.02 -7.69
C LEU A 370 19.01 16.33 -7.17
N GLU A 371 18.24 17.39 -6.92
CA GLU A 371 18.76 18.60 -6.30
C GLU A 371 19.28 18.31 -4.89
N LYS A 372 20.40 18.93 -4.52
CA LYS A 372 21.04 18.74 -3.20
C LYS A 372 20.08 19.01 -2.03
N SER A 373 19.18 19.97 -2.17
CA SER A 373 18.14 20.31 -1.19
C SER A 373 17.17 19.16 -0.97
N VAL A 374 16.67 18.54 -2.04
CA VAL A 374 15.73 17.41 -2.01
C VAL A 374 16.42 16.14 -1.50
N VAL A 375 17.62 15.85 -1.97
CA VAL A 375 18.45 14.72 -1.50
C VAL A 375 18.73 14.87 0.01
N GLY A 376 19.17 16.04 0.47
CA GLY A 376 19.43 16.31 1.88
C GLY A 376 18.17 16.16 2.73
N ARG A 377 17.02 16.63 2.24
CA ARG A 377 15.73 16.46 2.92
C ARG A 377 15.32 14.99 2.98
N ALA A 378 15.45 14.23 1.88
CA ALA A 378 15.16 12.81 1.85
C ALA A 378 16.04 12.01 2.83
N THR A 379 17.34 12.32 2.89
CA THR A 379 18.26 11.72 3.86
C THR A 379 17.81 11.95 5.29
N HIS A 380 17.49 13.20 5.65
CA HIS A 380 17.04 13.57 6.99
C HIS A 380 15.72 12.88 7.37
N ILE A 381 14.73 12.89 6.46
CA ILE A 381 13.46 12.17 6.71
C ILE A 381 13.71 10.66 6.83
N GLY A 382 14.63 10.11 6.05
CA GLY A 382 15.02 8.70 6.17
C GLY A 382 15.58 8.34 7.55
N GLU A 383 16.34 9.22 8.19
CA GLU A 383 16.81 9.04 9.56
C GLU A 383 15.65 8.97 10.56
N LEU A 384 14.68 9.87 10.42
CA LEU A 384 13.48 9.88 11.26
C LEU A 384 12.66 8.59 11.07
N VAL A 385 12.44 8.15 9.81
CA VAL A 385 11.70 6.92 9.53
C VAL A 385 12.41 5.68 10.07
N ARG A 386 13.75 5.62 9.99
CA ARG A 386 14.53 4.51 10.58
C ARG A 386 14.48 4.47 12.11
N SER A 387 14.19 5.60 12.76
CA SER A 387 14.01 5.65 14.22
C SER A 387 12.60 5.23 14.67
N GLU A 388 11.65 5.09 13.73
CA GLU A 388 10.31 4.57 14.02
C GLU A 388 10.34 3.03 14.09
N ASP A 389 9.69 2.45 15.11
CA ASP A 389 9.38 1.02 15.16
C ASP A 389 7.89 0.82 14.83
N GLY A 390 7.59 0.65 13.54
CA GLY A 390 6.21 0.52 13.06
C GLY A 390 5.53 -0.75 13.55
N VAL A 391 6.27 -1.82 13.77
CA VAL A 391 5.74 -3.10 14.30
C VAL A 391 5.37 -2.91 15.76
N ALA A 392 6.30 -2.45 16.60
CA ALA A 392 6.03 -2.22 18.02
C ALA A 392 4.93 -1.17 18.24
N GLY A 393 4.92 -0.10 17.42
CA GLY A 393 3.89 0.92 17.45
C GLY A 393 2.49 0.37 17.13
N ALA A 394 2.35 -0.45 16.09
CA ALA A 394 1.10 -1.10 15.71
C ALA A 394 0.63 -2.09 16.79
N VAL A 395 1.53 -2.96 17.27
CA VAL A 395 1.24 -3.94 18.33
C VAL A 395 0.75 -3.23 19.59
N ALA A 396 1.43 -2.17 20.05
CA ALA A 396 1.03 -1.42 21.23
C ALA A 396 -0.37 -0.77 21.09
N VAL A 397 -0.74 -0.31 19.89
CA VAL A 397 -2.10 0.20 19.64
C VAL A 397 -3.11 -0.94 19.69
N ILE A 398 -2.82 -2.08 19.05
CA ILE A 398 -3.71 -3.25 19.01
C ILE A 398 -3.95 -3.77 20.43
N GLU A 399 -2.90 -4.04 21.21
CA GLU A 399 -3.01 -4.51 22.58
C GLU A 399 -3.81 -3.54 23.46
N ARG A 400 -3.52 -2.25 23.40
CA ARG A 400 -4.25 -1.23 24.17
C ARG A 400 -5.75 -1.20 23.84
N GLU A 401 -6.13 -1.38 22.59
CA GLU A 401 -7.55 -1.29 22.17
C GLU A 401 -8.29 -2.61 22.34
N LEU A 402 -7.60 -3.75 22.36
CA LEU A 402 -8.24 -5.07 22.51
C LEU A 402 -8.23 -5.59 23.96
N LEU A 403 -7.34 -5.09 24.82
CA LEU A 403 -7.24 -5.52 26.23
C LEU A 403 -7.99 -4.59 27.20
N ARG A 404 -8.69 -3.56 26.68
CA ARG A 404 -9.61 -2.72 27.45
C ARG A 404 -10.96 -3.40 27.62
#